data_4d2ecd9fee4652443a155730f00be14e
#
_entry.id   4d2ecd9fee4652443a155730f00be14e
#
_cell.length_a   1.000
_cell.length_b   1.000
_cell.length_c   1.000
_cell.angle_alpha   90.00
_cell.angle_beta   90.00
_cell.angle_gamma   90.00
#
_symmetry.space_group_name_H-M   'P 1'
#
loop_
_entity.id
_entity.type
_entity.pdbx_description
1 polymer ?
#
loop_
_entity_poly.entity_id
_entity_poly.type
_entity_poly.pdbx_seq_one_letter_code
_entity_poly.pdbx_strand_id
1 'polypeptide(L)'
;TGKTTTIINMINAYQEKYDQKNKGLMIHLNASDERGIDIIRNQISGFVTSKSMFGDGMKFVILDEVDYMTKNAQQALHYLIQSYSSSVRFCLICNYISKIDESLKNEFICIRFNQLPKQDMYKFLKKLFNICVIC
;
A
#
# COMPACT_ATOMS: atom_id res chain seq x y z
N THR A 1 -5.89 12.41 -2.57
CA THR A 1 -5.52 12.40 -1.14
C THR A 1 -6.21 11.26 -0.42
N GLY A 2 -5.61 10.75 0.66
CA GLY A 2 -6.21 9.71 1.51
C GLY A 2 -6.04 8.27 1.03
N LYS A 3 -5.34 7.99 -0.07
CA LYS A 3 -5.13 6.63 -0.61
C LYS A 3 -4.49 5.69 0.42
N THR A 4 -3.32 6.05 0.90
CA THR A 4 -2.54 5.24 1.85
C THR A 4 -3.28 5.04 3.16
N THR A 5 -3.89 6.10 3.69
CA THR A 5 -4.71 6.04 4.92
C THR A 5 -5.90 5.11 4.77
N THR A 6 -6.60 5.16 3.62
CA THR A 6 -7.75 4.28 3.36
C THR A 6 -7.34 2.82 3.28
N ILE A 7 -6.24 2.51 2.61
CA ILE A 7 -5.73 1.13 2.50
C ILE A 7 -5.35 0.59 3.90
N ILE A 8 -4.62 1.37 4.69
CA ILE A 8 -4.24 0.97 6.05
C ILE A 8 -5.50 0.73 6.91
N ASN A 9 -6.49 1.61 6.84
CA ASN A 9 -7.74 1.44 7.59
C ASN A 9 -8.54 0.21 7.12
N MET A 10 -8.56 -0.07 5.81
CA MET A 10 -9.19 -1.30 5.28
C MET A 10 -8.50 -2.56 5.79
N ILE A 11 -7.17 -2.60 5.80
CA ILE A 11 -6.41 -3.75 6.31
C ILE A 11 -6.67 -3.92 7.81
N ASN A 12 -6.66 -2.85 8.58
CA ASN A 12 -6.95 -2.89 10.01
C ASN A 12 -8.38 -3.41 10.28
N ALA A 13 -9.37 -2.94 9.53
CA ALA A 13 -10.75 -3.42 9.64
C ALA A 13 -10.88 -4.89 9.25
N TYR A 14 -10.15 -5.34 8.23
CA TYR A 14 -10.08 -6.75 7.86
C TYR A 14 -9.49 -7.59 9.00
N GLN A 15 -8.36 -7.17 9.55
CA GLN A 15 -7.70 -7.88 10.66
C GLN A 15 -8.59 -7.94 11.92
N GLU A 16 -9.33 -6.87 12.21
CA GLU A 16 -10.32 -6.86 13.31
C GLU A 16 -11.45 -7.86 13.08
N LYS A 17 -12.00 -7.87 11.86
CA LYS A 17 -13.12 -8.76 11.51
C LYS A 17 -12.76 -10.24 11.62
N TYR A 18 -11.51 -10.60 11.33
CA TYR A 18 -11.05 -11.99 11.33
C TYR A 18 -10.19 -12.36 12.56
N ASP A 19 -10.20 -11.50 13.58
CA ASP A 19 -9.40 -11.66 14.81
C ASP A 19 -7.90 -11.89 14.57
N GLN A 20 -7.38 -11.24 13.51
CA GLN A 20 -5.99 -11.35 13.06
C GLN A 20 -5.20 -10.06 13.33
N LYS A 21 -5.48 -9.37 14.44
CA LYS A 21 -4.87 -8.09 14.81
C LYS A 21 -3.39 -8.25 15.13
N ASN A 22 -2.56 -8.28 14.10
CA ASN A 22 -1.11 -8.38 14.25
C ASN A 22 -0.40 -7.41 13.28
N LYS A 23 0.34 -6.45 13.82
CA LYS A 23 1.14 -5.51 13.03
C LYS A 23 2.21 -6.20 12.17
N GLY A 24 2.66 -7.39 12.57
CA GLY A 24 3.60 -8.20 11.79
C GLY A 24 3.03 -8.83 10.52
N LEU A 25 1.72 -8.69 10.26
CA LEU A 25 1.05 -9.17 9.04
C LEU A 25 0.94 -8.10 7.95
N MET A 26 1.49 -6.91 8.16
CA MET A 26 1.47 -5.83 7.17
C MET A 26 2.84 -5.19 7.07
N ILE A 27 3.31 -4.98 5.84
CA ILE A 27 4.50 -4.18 5.52
C ILE A 27 4.12 -3.06 4.55
N HIS A 28 4.63 -1.86 4.81
CA HIS A 28 4.46 -0.69 3.96
C HIS A 28 5.81 -0.22 3.44
N LEU A 29 5.99 -0.25 2.14
CA LEU A 29 7.23 0.10 1.44
C LEU A 29 6.99 1.25 0.48
N ASN A 30 7.96 2.13 0.34
CA ASN A 30 7.95 3.17 -0.69
C ASN A 30 8.73 2.67 -1.91
N ALA A 31 8.03 2.56 -3.05
CA ALA A 31 8.61 2.11 -4.31
C ALA A 31 9.50 3.16 -4.99
N SER A 32 9.44 4.42 -4.54
CA SER A 32 10.34 5.49 -4.99
C SER A 32 11.72 5.48 -4.32
N ASP A 33 11.97 4.55 -3.41
CA ASP A 33 13.26 4.44 -2.72
C ASP A 33 14.38 4.18 -3.74
N GLU A 34 15.35 5.09 -3.78
CA GLU A 34 16.48 5.08 -4.71
C GLU A 34 17.40 3.85 -4.59
N ARG A 35 17.28 3.10 -3.50
CA ARG A 35 18.04 1.87 -3.25
C ARG A 35 17.70 0.73 -4.22
N GLY A 36 16.63 0.85 -4.99
CA GLY A 36 16.28 -0.01 -6.11
C GLY A 36 15.37 -1.21 -5.78
N ILE A 37 14.91 -1.85 -6.86
CA ILE A 37 13.94 -2.96 -6.81
C ILE A 37 14.46 -4.17 -6.03
N ASP A 38 15.77 -4.41 -5.99
CA ASP A 38 16.32 -5.58 -5.31
C ASP A 38 16.15 -5.50 -3.80
N ILE A 39 16.21 -4.31 -3.22
CA ILE A 39 15.95 -4.11 -1.79
C ILE A 39 14.48 -4.36 -1.49
N ILE A 40 13.57 -3.82 -2.31
CA ILE A 40 12.14 -4.07 -2.19
C ILE A 40 11.84 -5.57 -2.30
N ARG A 41 12.46 -6.26 -3.29
CA ARG A 41 12.34 -7.70 -3.47
C ARG A 41 12.79 -8.47 -2.22
N ASN A 42 13.94 -8.14 -1.67
CA ASN A 42 14.48 -8.80 -0.48
C ASN A 42 13.59 -8.57 0.75
N GLN A 43 13.08 -7.35 0.94
CA GLN A 43 12.15 -7.03 2.01
C GLN A 43 10.83 -7.80 1.89
N ILE A 44 10.26 -7.87 0.68
CA ILE A 44 9.03 -8.63 0.43
C ILE A 44 9.27 -10.12 0.64
N SER A 45 10.34 -10.68 0.07
CA SER A 45 10.67 -12.10 0.23
C SER A 45 10.91 -12.46 1.70
N GLY A 46 11.66 -11.65 2.43
CA GLY A 46 11.87 -11.83 3.85
C GLY A 46 10.59 -11.76 4.67
N PHE A 47 9.71 -10.81 4.34
CA PHE A 47 8.41 -10.66 4.98
C PHE A 47 7.48 -11.86 4.70
N VAL A 48 7.42 -12.32 3.45
CA VAL A 48 6.55 -13.44 3.05
C VAL A 48 7.00 -14.75 3.68
N THR A 49 8.32 -15.00 3.67
CA THR A 49 8.90 -16.25 4.21
C THR A 49 9.00 -16.26 5.73
N SER A 50 8.94 -15.09 6.40
CA SER A 50 8.93 -15.04 7.86
C SER A 50 7.72 -15.80 8.41
N LYS A 51 7.96 -16.75 9.29
CA LYS A 51 6.88 -17.37 10.07
C LYS A 51 6.31 -16.33 11.04
N SER A 52 5.01 -16.09 10.97
CA SER A 52 4.36 -15.29 11.98
C SER A 52 4.47 -16.01 13.34
N MET A 53 5.12 -15.38 14.30
CA MET A 53 5.20 -15.94 15.69
C MET A 53 3.84 -15.95 16.38
N PHE A 54 2.81 -15.34 15.80
CA PHE A 54 1.50 -15.10 16.42
C PHE A 54 0.32 -15.67 15.61
N GLY A 55 0.54 -16.70 14.80
CA GLY A 55 -0.51 -17.40 14.07
C GLY A 55 -0.54 -17.18 12.56
N ASP A 56 -1.31 -18.01 11.87
CA ASP A 56 -1.50 -17.96 10.42
C ASP A 56 -2.55 -16.88 10.08
N GLY A 57 -2.09 -15.70 9.68
CA GLY A 57 -2.93 -14.61 9.20
C GLY A 57 -2.60 -14.22 7.76
N MET A 58 -3.55 -13.58 7.08
CA MET A 58 -3.32 -13.01 5.74
C MET A 58 -2.30 -11.88 5.83
N LYS A 59 -1.21 -11.99 5.07
CA LYS A 59 -0.19 -10.96 4.95
C LYS A 59 -0.56 -9.92 3.91
N PHE A 60 -0.22 -8.66 4.18
CA PHE A 60 -0.46 -7.52 3.30
C PHE A 60 0.84 -6.79 3.01
N VAL A 61 1.08 -6.53 1.73
CA VAL A 61 2.20 -5.72 1.25
C VAL A 61 1.63 -4.46 0.60
N ILE A 62 1.94 -3.30 1.15
CA ILE A 62 1.58 -2.00 0.60
C ILE A 62 2.82 -1.42 -0.07
N LEU A 63 2.72 -1.10 -1.36
CA LEU A 63 3.74 -0.42 -2.13
C LEU A 63 3.22 0.96 -2.54
N ASP A 64 3.82 2.00 -2.00
CA ASP A 64 3.46 3.37 -2.32
C ASP A 64 4.37 3.94 -3.42
N GLU A 65 3.85 4.92 -4.17
CA GLU A 65 4.58 5.63 -5.22
C GLU A 65 5.13 4.72 -6.34
N VAL A 66 4.38 3.69 -6.74
CA VAL A 66 4.81 2.72 -7.78
C VAL A 66 5.03 3.38 -9.15
N ASP A 67 4.40 4.51 -9.41
CA ASP A 67 4.56 5.31 -10.62
C ASP A 67 5.95 5.97 -10.78
N TYR A 68 6.78 5.94 -9.75
CA TYR A 68 8.20 6.35 -9.83
C TYR A 68 9.15 5.21 -10.25
N MET A 69 8.68 3.97 -10.26
CA MET A 69 9.49 2.83 -10.69
C MET A 69 9.73 2.85 -12.19
N THR A 70 10.93 2.43 -12.60
CA THR A 70 11.24 2.18 -14.01
C THR A 70 10.41 1.00 -14.55
N LYS A 71 10.24 0.90 -15.88
CA LYS A 71 9.53 -0.22 -16.51
C LYS A 71 10.13 -1.58 -16.14
N ASN A 72 11.45 -1.69 -16.12
CA ASN A 72 12.14 -2.92 -15.73
C ASN A 72 11.86 -3.29 -14.26
N ALA A 73 11.83 -2.30 -13.37
CA ALA A 73 11.48 -2.51 -11.97
C ALA A 73 10.01 -2.95 -11.81
N GLN A 74 9.10 -2.37 -12.59
CA GLN A 74 7.69 -2.77 -12.59
C GLN A 74 7.50 -4.21 -13.11
N GLN A 75 8.25 -4.63 -14.13
CA GLN A 75 8.23 -6.01 -14.61
C GLN A 75 8.77 -6.97 -13.55
N ALA A 76 9.87 -6.64 -12.89
CA ALA A 76 10.40 -7.44 -11.79
C ALA A 76 9.40 -7.55 -10.63
N LEU A 77 8.69 -6.46 -10.31
CA LEU A 77 7.61 -6.45 -9.33
C LEU A 77 6.44 -7.35 -9.78
N HIS A 78 6.06 -7.33 -11.04
CA HIS A 78 5.01 -8.19 -11.59
C HIS A 78 5.31 -9.68 -11.38
N TYR A 79 6.52 -10.13 -11.71
CA TYR A 79 6.95 -11.52 -11.44
C TYR A 79 6.93 -11.88 -9.96
N LEU A 80 7.33 -10.95 -9.11
CA LEU A 80 7.32 -11.14 -7.67
C LEU A 80 5.89 -11.29 -7.11
N ILE A 81 4.97 -10.47 -7.60
CA ILE A 81 3.54 -10.53 -7.23
C ILE A 81 2.95 -11.88 -7.65
N GLN A 82 3.20 -12.33 -8.88
CA GLN A 82 2.74 -13.63 -9.35
C GLN A 82 3.26 -14.78 -8.49
N SER A 83 4.51 -14.71 -8.06
CA SER A 83 5.13 -15.75 -7.22
C SER A 83 4.49 -15.87 -5.84
N TYR A 84 3.95 -14.79 -5.27
CA TYR A 84 3.44 -14.75 -3.90
C TYR A 84 1.93 -14.47 -3.79
N SER A 85 1.20 -14.35 -4.88
CA SER A 85 -0.24 -13.98 -4.90
C SER A 85 -1.14 -14.94 -4.13
N SER A 86 -0.73 -16.19 -3.94
CA SER A 86 -1.48 -17.20 -3.18
C SER A 86 -1.45 -16.94 -1.66
N SER A 87 -0.34 -16.38 -1.14
CA SER A 87 -0.08 -16.26 0.31
C SER A 87 -0.13 -14.82 0.82
N VAL A 88 -0.09 -13.84 -0.08
CA VAL A 88 -0.01 -12.42 0.27
C VAL A 88 -0.98 -11.60 -0.57
N ARG A 89 -1.52 -10.53 -0.01
CA ARG A 89 -2.30 -9.52 -0.73
C ARG A 89 -1.45 -8.28 -0.93
N PHE A 90 -1.34 -7.86 -2.19
CA PHE A 90 -0.61 -6.68 -2.59
C PHE A 90 -1.56 -5.51 -2.80
N CYS A 91 -1.16 -4.33 -2.32
CA CYS A 91 -1.83 -3.07 -2.54
C CYS A 91 -0.83 -2.09 -3.15
N LEU A 92 -1.06 -1.68 -4.40
CA LEU A 92 -0.23 -0.70 -5.10
C LEU A 92 -0.88 0.67 -5.04
N ILE A 93 -0.12 1.69 -4.68
CA ILE A 93 -0.57 3.08 -4.63
C ILE A 93 0.24 3.90 -5.62
N CYS A 94 -0.45 4.64 -6.47
CA CYS A 94 0.16 5.55 -7.44
C CYS A 94 -0.63 6.85 -7.57
N ASN A 95 0.01 7.88 -8.09
CA ASN A 95 -0.65 9.14 -8.45
C ASN A 95 -1.03 9.17 -9.94
N TYR A 96 -0.22 8.55 -10.78
CA TYR A 96 -0.37 8.56 -12.24
C TYR A 96 -0.49 7.13 -12.78
N ILE A 97 -1.73 6.66 -12.94
CA ILE A 97 -2.01 5.31 -13.46
C ILE A 97 -1.43 5.09 -14.87
N SER A 98 -1.27 6.17 -15.66
CA SER A 98 -0.68 6.11 -17.00
C SER A 98 0.80 5.69 -17.01
N LYS A 99 1.50 5.82 -15.89
CA LYS A 99 2.90 5.40 -15.74
C LYS A 99 3.06 3.94 -15.34
N ILE A 100 1.96 3.29 -14.98
CA ILE A 100 1.97 1.87 -14.59
C ILE A 100 1.86 1.01 -15.85
N ASP A 101 2.70 -0.02 -15.92
CA ASP A 101 2.69 -0.99 -17.02
C ASP A 101 1.36 -1.73 -17.11
N GLU A 102 0.88 -1.98 -18.34
CA GLU A 102 -0.41 -2.66 -18.56
C GLU A 102 -0.44 -4.08 -17.97
N SER A 103 0.67 -4.80 -18.06
CA SER A 103 0.77 -6.14 -17.48
C SER A 103 0.55 -6.12 -15.98
N LEU A 104 1.11 -5.11 -15.30
CA LEU A 104 0.94 -4.94 -13.87
C LEU A 104 -0.49 -4.49 -13.51
N LYS A 105 -1.09 -3.59 -14.30
CA LYS A 105 -2.48 -3.15 -14.08
C LYS A 105 -3.49 -4.28 -14.18
N ASN A 106 -3.30 -5.20 -15.11
CA ASN A 106 -4.22 -6.32 -15.34
C ASN A 106 -4.32 -7.31 -14.18
N GLU A 107 -3.32 -7.32 -13.29
CA GLU A 107 -3.33 -8.17 -12.08
C GLU A 107 -4.16 -7.56 -10.93
N PHE A 108 -4.60 -6.30 -11.06
CA PHE A 108 -5.21 -5.55 -9.97
C PHE A 108 -6.59 -4.99 -10.29
N ILE A 109 -7.41 -4.88 -9.25
CA ILE A 109 -8.63 -4.07 -9.28
C ILE A 109 -8.23 -2.62 -9.02
N CYS A 110 -8.47 -1.74 -10.01
CA CYS A 110 -8.13 -0.32 -9.90
C CYS A 110 -9.24 0.46 -9.19
N ILE A 111 -8.88 1.10 -8.09
CA ILE A 111 -9.77 2.00 -7.34
C ILE A 111 -9.28 3.43 -7.50
N ARG A 112 -10.13 4.31 -8.03
CA ARG A 112 -9.79 5.72 -8.23
C ARG A 112 -10.23 6.56 -7.05
N PHE A 113 -9.31 7.36 -6.53
CA PHE A 113 -9.57 8.38 -5.53
C PHE A 113 -9.65 9.76 -6.18
N ASN A 114 -10.79 10.39 -6.07
CA ASN A 114 -10.99 11.76 -6.53
C ASN A 114 -10.44 12.78 -5.53
N GLN A 115 -10.34 14.05 -5.96
CA GLN A 115 -10.04 15.15 -5.05
C GLN A 115 -11.17 15.30 -4.03
N LEU A 116 -10.80 15.69 -2.81
CA LEU A 116 -11.79 16.01 -1.80
C LEU A 116 -12.62 17.22 -2.24
N PRO A 117 -13.95 17.22 -2.01
CA PRO A 117 -14.78 18.40 -2.23
C PRO A 117 -14.25 19.60 -1.44
N LYS A 118 -14.27 20.78 -2.05
CA LYS A 118 -13.78 22.01 -1.40
C LYS A 118 -14.42 22.25 -0.02
N GLN A 119 -15.70 21.93 0.13
CA GLN A 119 -16.42 22.06 1.40
C GLN A 119 -15.84 21.20 2.52
N ASP A 120 -15.41 19.97 2.21
CA ASP A 120 -14.81 19.06 3.19
C ASP A 120 -13.39 19.48 3.55
N MET A 121 -12.63 20.02 2.57
CA MET A 121 -11.35 20.65 2.85
C MET A 121 -11.50 21.86 3.79
N TYR A 122 -12.51 22.72 3.58
CA TYR A 122 -12.78 23.85 4.49
C TYR A 122 -13.12 23.40 5.89
N LYS A 123 -13.96 22.36 6.04
CA LYS A 123 -14.31 21.80 7.36
C LYS A 123 -13.07 21.24 8.07
N PHE A 124 -12.20 20.55 7.32
CA PHE A 124 -10.95 19.99 7.87
C PHE A 124 -9.99 21.10 8.30
N LEU A 125 -9.79 22.12 7.47
CA LEU A 125 -8.96 23.29 7.82
C LEU A 125 -9.50 24.05 9.04
N LYS A 126 -10.81 24.29 9.12
CA LYS A 126 -11.43 24.89 10.30
C LYS A 126 -11.16 24.09 11.57
N LYS A 127 -11.22 22.78 11.48
CA LYS A 127 -10.92 21.88 12.62
C LYS A 127 -9.45 21.97 13.05
N LEU A 128 -8.53 22.09 12.11
CA LEU A 128 -7.11 22.31 12.40
C LEU A 128 -6.85 23.70 13.03
N PHE A 129 -7.49 24.75 12.53
CA PHE A 129 -7.38 26.10 13.12
C PHE A 129 -7.90 26.15 14.54
N ASN A 130 -8.98 25.43 14.84
CA ASN A 130 -9.50 25.34 16.22
C ASN A 130 -8.57 24.57 17.16
N ILE A 131 -7.72 23.69 16.64
CA ILE A 131 -6.69 22.98 17.41
C ILE A 131 -5.43 23.85 17.61
N CYS A 132 -5.09 24.72 16.65
CA CYS A 132 -3.96 25.63 16.74
C CYS A 132 -4.19 26.86 17.64
N VAL A 133 -5.43 27.16 18.00
CA VAL A 133 -5.79 28.31 18.86
C VAL A 133 -5.73 27.97 20.36
N ILE A 134 -5.42 26.72 20.71
CA ILE A 134 -5.29 26.26 22.10
C ILE A 134 -3.81 26.12 22.53
N CYS A 135 -2.90 26.69 21.77
CA CYS A 135 -1.49 26.80 22.18
C CYS A 135 -1.20 28.19 22.72
#